data_0544bab3a7cac226c8600a4548decb24
#
_entry.id   0544bab3a7cac226c8600a4548decb24
#
_cell.length_a   1.000
_cell.length_b   1.000
_cell.length_c   1.000
_cell.angle_alpha   90.00
_cell.angle_beta   90.00
_cell.angle_gamma   90.00
#
_symmetry.space_group_name_H-M   'P 1'
#
loop_
_entity.id
_entity.type
_entity.pdbx_description
1 polymer ?
#
loop_
_entity_poly.entity_id
_entity_poly.type
_entity_poly.pdbx_seq_one_letter_code
_entity_poly.pdbx_strand_id
1 'polypeptide(L)'
;TLLTTDVAIGRRTKQNALNAFGTLHKKWRFLGYLTFLVPTLIMTYYSVIGGWIAKYFAVYLVSDGTQAAQDGFFTSFITSQVSPIVFMLLFLALTAWVVYCGVEKGIEKYSRYIMPVLLLLVIGIAVFSLTLSHTDDSGVTRTGLQGLAFYLKPDFTGMTLRSFLNVVLDAMSQLFFSLSVSMGIMITYGSYVKDDVDLNKANGQIEIFDTGVAFLACIMII
;
A
#
# COMPACT_ATOMS: atom_id res chain seq x y z
N THR A 1 -1.69 -14.48 12.49
CA THR A 1 -2.46 -15.74 12.30
C THR A 1 -3.21 -15.76 10.97
N LEU A 2 -4.05 -14.76 10.63
CA LEU A 2 -4.78 -14.74 9.35
C LEU A 2 -3.84 -14.73 8.14
N LEU A 3 -2.83 -13.86 8.13
CA LEU A 3 -1.80 -13.81 7.09
C LEU A 3 -1.12 -15.17 6.91
N THR A 4 -0.74 -15.82 8.02
CA THR A 4 -0.13 -17.16 7.99
C THR A 4 -1.08 -18.20 7.40
N THR A 5 -2.38 -18.09 7.67
CA THR A 5 -3.39 -18.97 7.10
C THR A 5 -3.50 -18.82 5.59
N ASP A 6 -3.57 -17.59 5.08
CA ASP A 6 -3.63 -17.31 3.65
C ASP A 6 -2.40 -17.87 2.91
N VAL A 7 -1.20 -17.58 3.42
CA VAL A 7 0.04 -18.10 2.83
C VAL A 7 0.11 -19.64 2.92
N ALA A 8 -0.34 -20.24 4.02
CA ALA A 8 -0.36 -21.70 4.19
C ALA A 8 -1.34 -22.37 3.21
N ILE A 9 -2.51 -21.78 2.97
CA ILE A 9 -3.47 -22.26 1.96
C ILE A 9 -2.81 -22.27 0.58
N GLY A 10 -2.17 -21.18 0.19
CA GLY A 10 -1.45 -21.06 -1.08
C GLY A 10 -0.33 -22.11 -1.20
N ARG A 11 0.53 -22.22 -0.18
CA ARG A 11 1.64 -23.19 -0.15
C ARG A 11 1.16 -24.63 -0.25
N ARG A 12 0.09 -24.98 0.47
CA ARG A 12 -0.46 -26.33 0.47
C ARG A 12 -1.11 -26.72 -0.85
N THR A 13 -1.81 -25.77 -1.48
CA THR A 13 -2.56 -26.05 -2.72
C THR A 13 -1.73 -25.87 -3.98
N LYS A 14 -0.65 -25.07 -3.90
CA LYS A 14 0.15 -24.62 -5.07
C LYS A 14 -0.72 -24.01 -6.17
N GLN A 15 -1.84 -23.38 -5.78
CA GLN A 15 -2.83 -22.78 -6.65
C GLN A 15 -3.01 -21.30 -6.33
N ASN A 16 -3.49 -20.55 -7.32
CA ASN A 16 -3.93 -19.17 -7.11
C ASN A 16 -5.21 -19.12 -6.25
N ALA A 17 -5.55 -17.92 -5.76
CA ALA A 17 -6.70 -17.71 -4.89
C ALA A 17 -8.02 -18.25 -5.46
N LEU A 18 -8.22 -18.15 -6.79
CA LEU A 18 -9.43 -18.60 -7.45
C LEU A 18 -9.69 -20.11 -7.30
N ASN A 19 -8.63 -20.92 -7.38
CA ASN A 19 -8.73 -22.38 -7.39
C ASN A 19 -8.39 -23.01 -6.03
N ALA A 20 -7.63 -22.34 -5.17
CA ALA A 20 -7.12 -22.89 -3.92
C ALA A 20 -8.23 -23.45 -3.02
N PHE A 21 -9.31 -22.73 -2.82
CA PHE A 21 -10.43 -23.18 -1.98
C PHE A 21 -11.17 -24.38 -2.57
N GLY A 22 -11.34 -24.39 -3.89
CA GLY A 22 -11.97 -25.51 -4.59
C GLY A 22 -11.14 -26.80 -4.55
N THR A 23 -9.80 -26.66 -4.52
CA THR A 23 -8.86 -27.78 -4.36
C THR A 23 -8.91 -28.37 -2.95
N LEU A 24 -9.09 -27.54 -1.92
CA LEU A 24 -9.24 -27.99 -0.54
C LEU A 24 -10.59 -28.68 -0.32
N HIS A 25 -11.67 -28.08 -0.81
CA HIS A 25 -13.00 -28.65 -0.69
C HIS A 25 -13.97 -28.03 -1.70
N LYS A 26 -14.67 -28.85 -2.48
CA LYS A 26 -15.57 -28.43 -3.57
C LYS A 26 -16.66 -27.42 -3.14
N LYS A 27 -17.21 -27.56 -1.90
CA LYS A 27 -18.24 -26.64 -1.38
C LYS A 27 -17.73 -25.22 -1.18
N TRP A 28 -16.42 -25.01 -0.96
CA TRP A 28 -15.82 -23.70 -0.69
C TRP A 28 -15.29 -23.01 -1.94
N ARG A 29 -15.53 -23.57 -3.12
CA ARG A 29 -15.07 -22.99 -4.39
C ARG A 29 -15.57 -21.55 -4.58
N PHE A 30 -16.74 -21.19 -4.07
CA PHE A 30 -17.30 -19.84 -4.18
C PHE A 30 -16.43 -18.77 -3.48
N LEU A 31 -15.70 -19.14 -2.41
CA LEU A 31 -14.77 -18.23 -1.73
C LEU A 31 -13.64 -17.78 -2.68
N GLY A 32 -13.19 -18.65 -3.59
CA GLY A 32 -12.21 -18.30 -4.60
C GLY A 32 -12.70 -17.17 -5.52
N TYR A 33 -13.97 -17.17 -5.89
CA TYR A 33 -14.54 -16.08 -6.68
C TYR A 33 -14.63 -14.77 -5.88
N LEU A 34 -15.02 -14.84 -4.60
CA LEU A 34 -15.07 -13.66 -3.72
C LEU A 34 -13.67 -13.06 -3.52
N THR A 35 -12.69 -13.90 -3.20
CA THR A 35 -11.30 -13.43 -3.03
C THR A 35 -10.68 -12.91 -4.32
N PHE A 36 -11.12 -13.34 -5.48
CA PHE A 36 -10.67 -12.80 -6.77
C PHE A 36 -11.36 -11.47 -7.12
N LEU A 37 -12.62 -11.31 -6.72
CA LEU A 37 -13.38 -10.09 -7.00
C LEU A 37 -12.76 -8.86 -6.33
N VAL A 38 -12.29 -8.99 -5.08
CA VAL A 38 -11.72 -7.88 -4.31
C VAL A 38 -10.51 -7.25 -5.00
N PRO A 39 -9.43 -7.97 -5.34
CA PRO A 39 -8.28 -7.37 -6.03
C PRO A 39 -8.64 -6.88 -7.45
N THR A 40 -9.64 -7.48 -8.10
CA THR A 40 -10.11 -6.99 -9.40
C THR A 40 -10.72 -5.58 -9.27
N LEU A 41 -11.57 -5.36 -8.26
CA LEU A 41 -12.14 -4.04 -7.98
C LEU A 41 -11.05 -3.02 -7.56
N ILE A 42 -10.11 -3.45 -6.72
CA ILE A 42 -8.98 -2.61 -6.31
C ILE A 42 -8.17 -2.18 -7.54
N MET A 43 -7.86 -3.09 -8.45
CA MET A 43 -7.06 -2.80 -9.64
C MET A 43 -7.67 -1.69 -10.52
N THR A 44 -8.99 -1.53 -10.54
CA THR A 44 -9.65 -0.49 -11.34
C THR A 44 -9.26 0.91 -10.90
N TYR A 45 -9.26 1.21 -9.61
CA TYR A 45 -8.88 2.55 -9.12
C TYR A 45 -7.37 2.70 -8.89
N TYR A 46 -6.67 1.63 -8.53
CA TYR A 46 -5.20 1.67 -8.39
C TYR A 46 -4.48 2.03 -9.68
N SER A 47 -4.98 1.56 -10.80
CA SER A 47 -4.42 1.93 -12.12
C SER A 47 -4.55 3.44 -12.39
N VAL A 48 -5.64 4.05 -11.97
CA VAL A 48 -5.85 5.50 -12.08
C VAL A 48 -4.86 6.26 -11.18
N ILE A 49 -4.77 5.86 -9.90
CA ILE A 49 -3.82 6.47 -8.94
C ILE A 49 -2.38 6.28 -9.42
N GLY A 50 -2.03 5.09 -9.93
CA GLY A 50 -0.73 4.83 -10.52
C GLY A 50 -0.41 5.77 -11.69
N GLY A 51 -1.40 6.08 -12.52
CA GLY A 51 -1.30 7.10 -13.57
C GLY A 51 -1.02 8.50 -13.02
N TRP A 52 -1.67 8.89 -11.91
CA TRP A 52 -1.39 10.17 -11.25
C TRP A 52 0.05 10.26 -10.76
N ILE A 53 0.54 9.22 -10.09
CA ILE A 53 1.93 9.15 -9.62
C ILE A 53 2.90 9.21 -10.80
N ALA A 54 2.62 8.50 -11.90
CA ALA A 54 3.43 8.53 -13.10
C ALA A 54 3.48 9.95 -13.72
N LYS A 55 2.38 10.70 -13.68
CA LYS A 55 2.34 12.10 -14.13
C LYS A 55 3.26 12.98 -13.27
N TYR A 56 3.13 12.90 -11.94
CA TYR A 56 3.99 13.67 -11.04
C TYR A 56 5.46 13.31 -11.24
N PHE A 57 5.78 12.03 -11.34
CA PHE A 57 7.14 11.57 -11.64
C PHE A 57 7.68 12.16 -12.94
N ALA A 58 6.89 12.17 -14.02
CA ALA A 58 7.28 12.74 -15.29
C ALA A 58 7.52 14.27 -15.18
N VAL A 59 6.69 14.99 -14.43
CA VAL A 59 6.87 16.44 -14.22
C VAL A 59 8.18 16.73 -13.49
N TYR A 60 8.50 15.99 -12.45
CA TYR A 60 9.77 16.16 -11.71
C TYR A 60 11.00 15.76 -12.52
N LEU A 61 10.87 14.87 -13.51
CA LEU A 61 11.98 14.51 -14.40
C LEU A 61 12.25 15.56 -15.49
N VAL A 62 11.19 16.21 -15.99
CA VAL A 62 11.28 17.11 -17.15
C VAL A 62 11.39 18.58 -16.75
N SER A 63 10.89 18.94 -15.56
CA SER A 63 10.90 20.31 -15.03
C SER A 63 11.36 20.33 -13.58
N ASP A 64 11.62 21.52 -13.05
CA ASP A 64 12.06 21.76 -11.65
C ASP A 64 11.02 21.36 -10.60
N GLY A 65 9.89 20.77 -11.00
CA GLY A 65 8.82 20.36 -10.07
C GLY A 65 7.96 21.51 -9.52
N THR A 66 8.36 22.76 -9.74
CA THR A 66 7.64 23.95 -9.25
C THR A 66 6.20 24.02 -9.73
N GLN A 67 5.94 23.51 -10.94
CA GLN A 67 4.58 23.41 -11.49
C GLN A 67 3.70 22.43 -10.69
N ALA A 68 4.27 21.32 -10.21
CA ALA A 68 3.55 20.32 -9.43
C ALA A 68 3.16 20.83 -8.03
N ALA A 69 3.88 21.83 -7.52
CA ALA A 69 3.61 22.47 -6.23
C ALA A 69 2.56 23.61 -6.31
N GLN A 70 2.13 23.99 -7.52
CA GLN A 70 1.13 25.05 -7.67
C GLN A 70 -0.27 24.58 -7.27
N ASP A 71 -1.01 25.45 -6.61
CA ASP A 71 -2.42 25.22 -6.30
C ASP A 71 -3.21 24.98 -7.58
N GLY A 72 -4.03 23.92 -7.57
CA GLY A 72 -4.87 23.56 -8.71
C GLY A 72 -4.18 22.70 -9.79
N PHE A 73 -2.88 22.42 -9.73
CA PHE A 73 -2.21 21.54 -10.69
C PHE A 73 -2.86 20.17 -10.75
N PHE A 74 -3.09 19.55 -9.60
CA PHE A 74 -3.76 18.25 -9.51
C PHE A 74 -5.17 18.30 -10.10
N THR A 75 -5.96 19.31 -9.73
CA THR A 75 -7.34 19.47 -10.23
C THR A 75 -7.37 19.65 -11.73
N SER A 76 -6.49 20.48 -12.30
CA SER A 76 -6.40 20.69 -13.75
C SER A 76 -5.98 19.41 -14.49
N PHE A 77 -5.11 18.62 -13.88
CA PHE A 77 -4.70 17.33 -14.44
C PHE A 77 -5.85 16.32 -14.45
N ILE A 78 -6.54 16.09 -13.32
CA ILE A 78 -7.60 15.07 -13.25
C ILE A 78 -8.85 15.44 -14.05
N THR A 79 -9.08 16.73 -14.29
CA THR A 79 -10.21 17.21 -15.12
C THR A 79 -9.90 17.25 -16.61
N SER A 80 -8.63 17.08 -16.99
CA SER A 80 -8.28 17.01 -18.42
C SER A 80 -8.74 15.68 -19.03
N GLN A 81 -9.23 15.73 -20.29
CA GLN A 81 -9.85 14.57 -20.93
C GLN A 81 -8.84 13.47 -21.34
N VAL A 82 -7.64 13.84 -21.67
CA VAL A 82 -6.67 12.91 -22.31
C VAL A 82 -5.52 12.55 -21.36
N SER A 83 -4.97 13.51 -20.65
CA SER A 83 -3.74 13.33 -19.87
C SER A 83 -3.84 12.21 -18.81
N PRO A 84 -4.90 12.14 -17.97
CA PRO A 84 -5.01 11.07 -16.97
C PRO A 84 -5.10 9.67 -17.61
N ILE A 85 -5.79 9.56 -18.74
CA ILE A 85 -5.97 8.29 -19.45
C ILE A 85 -4.62 7.80 -20.01
N VAL A 86 -3.84 8.69 -20.62
CA VAL A 86 -2.53 8.34 -21.17
C VAL A 86 -1.59 7.84 -20.09
N PHE A 87 -1.51 8.55 -18.95
CA PHE A 87 -0.64 8.13 -17.84
C PHE A 87 -1.14 6.85 -17.15
N MET A 88 -2.46 6.65 -17.04
CA MET A 88 -3.05 5.41 -16.55
C MET A 88 -2.67 4.23 -17.46
N LEU A 89 -2.81 4.38 -18.79
CA LEU A 89 -2.45 3.34 -19.75
C LEU A 89 -0.95 3.03 -19.75
N LEU A 90 -0.10 4.05 -19.61
CA LEU A 90 1.35 3.89 -19.48
C LEU A 90 1.70 3.09 -18.22
N PHE A 91 1.09 3.43 -17.08
CA PHE A 91 1.27 2.70 -15.83
C PHE A 91 0.80 1.25 -15.95
N LEU A 92 -0.37 1.02 -16.57
CA LEU A 92 -0.91 -0.31 -16.82
C LEU A 92 0.01 -1.14 -17.73
N ALA A 93 0.53 -0.55 -18.81
CA ALA A 93 1.45 -1.22 -19.72
C ALA A 93 2.75 -1.62 -19.01
N LEU A 94 3.31 -0.73 -18.18
CA LEU A 94 4.49 -1.01 -17.37
C LEU A 94 4.23 -2.15 -16.37
N THR A 95 3.11 -2.10 -15.67
CA THR A 95 2.70 -3.15 -14.73
C THR A 95 2.51 -4.49 -15.43
N ALA A 96 1.80 -4.50 -16.57
CA ALA A 96 1.59 -5.71 -17.38
C ALA A 96 2.91 -6.31 -17.85
N TRP A 97 3.86 -5.47 -18.26
CA TRP A 97 5.18 -5.92 -18.67
C TRP A 97 5.95 -6.60 -17.51
N VAL A 98 5.96 -5.99 -16.33
CA VAL A 98 6.60 -6.58 -15.14
C VAL A 98 5.97 -7.92 -14.77
N VAL A 99 4.63 -7.99 -14.79
CA VAL A 99 3.90 -9.24 -14.50
C VAL A 99 4.17 -10.31 -15.58
N TYR A 100 4.25 -9.91 -16.84
CA TYR A 100 4.59 -10.81 -17.95
C TYR A 100 5.99 -11.44 -17.78
N CYS A 101 6.95 -10.73 -17.22
CA CYS A 101 8.26 -11.27 -16.86
C CYS A 101 8.21 -12.36 -15.78
N GLY A 102 7.08 -12.53 -15.10
CA GLY A 102 6.84 -13.53 -14.05
C GLY A 102 7.26 -13.07 -12.66
N VAL A 103 6.99 -13.91 -11.65
CA VAL A 103 7.20 -13.56 -10.24
C VAL A 103 8.69 -13.43 -9.92
N GLU A 104 9.51 -14.41 -10.24
CA GLU A 104 10.94 -14.42 -9.89
C GLU A 104 11.76 -13.37 -10.66
N LYS A 105 11.58 -13.31 -11.99
CA LYS A 105 12.35 -12.43 -12.89
C LYS A 105 11.77 -11.01 -13.00
N GLY A 106 10.48 -10.88 -12.77
CA GLY A 106 9.77 -9.59 -12.78
C GLY A 106 9.64 -9.04 -11.37
N ILE A 107 8.59 -9.44 -10.65
CA ILE A 107 8.19 -8.82 -9.39
C ILE A 107 9.30 -8.87 -8.34
N GLU A 108 9.86 -10.05 -8.05
CA GLU A 108 10.88 -10.22 -7.02
C GLU A 108 12.17 -9.44 -7.35
N LYS A 109 12.64 -9.53 -8.60
CA LYS A 109 13.85 -8.84 -9.01
C LYS A 109 13.73 -7.32 -8.88
N TYR A 110 12.64 -6.73 -9.36
CA TYR A 110 12.46 -5.27 -9.28
C TYR A 110 12.20 -4.82 -7.83
N SER A 111 11.39 -5.56 -7.06
CA SER A 111 11.13 -5.23 -5.65
C SER A 111 12.40 -5.25 -4.81
N ARG A 112 13.33 -6.17 -5.05
CA ARG A 112 14.59 -6.28 -4.32
C ARG A 112 15.44 -5.00 -4.38
N TYR A 113 15.35 -4.26 -5.50
CA TYR A 113 16.09 -2.99 -5.66
C TYR A 113 15.24 -1.78 -5.28
N ILE A 114 13.95 -1.78 -5.64
CA ILE A 114 13.07 -0.62 -5.42
C ILE A 114 12.72 -0.46 -3.94
N MET A 115 12.47 -1.56 -3.21
CA MET A 115 12.04 -1.48 -1.81
C MET A 115 13.07 -0.83 -0.88
N PRO A 116 14.37 -1.17 -0.92
CA PRO A 116 15.37 -0.47 -0.09
C PRO A 116 15.48 1.01 -0.45
N VAL A 117 15.40 1.38 -1.74
CA VAL A 117 15.44 2.78 -2.17
C VAL A 117 14.21 3.51 -1.64
N LEU A 118 13.02 2.93 -1.76
CA LEU A 118 11.79 3.49 -1.21
C LEU A 118 11.89 3.69 0.30
N LEU A 119 12.39 2.71 1.03
CA LEU A 119 12.57 2.81 2.49
C LEU A 119 13.51 3.95 2.87
N LEU A 120 14.64 4.09 2.18
CA LEU A 120 15.59 5.19 2.41
C LEU A 120 14.95 6.56 2.12
N LEU A 121 14.17 6.66 1.04
CA LEU A 121 13.44 7.88 0.71
C LEU A 121 12.40 8.23 1.78
N VAL A 122 11.61 7.26 2.24
CA VAL A 122 10.60 7.46 3.29
C VAL A 122 11.27 7.91 4.59
N ILE A 123 12.38 7.28 4.99
CA ILE A 123 13.15 7.70 6.18
C ILE A 123 13.67 9.11 6.00
N GLY A 124 14.26 9.42 4.84
CA GLY A 124 14.79 10.76 4.55
C GLY A 124 13.71 11.83 4.62
N ILE A 125 12.55 11.60 4.02
CA ILE A 125 11.43 12.55 4.05
C ILE A 125 10.85 12.66 5.47
N ALA A 126 10.70 11.54 6.20
CA ALA A 126 10.22 11.56 7.57
C ALA A 126 11.14 12.39 8.49
N VAL A 127 12.46 12.19 8.38
CA VAL A 127 13.44 13.01 9.14
C VAL A 127 13.35 14.48 8.72
N PHE A 128 13.26 14.75 7.43
CA PHE A 128 13.11 16.12 6.92
C PHE A 128 11.82 16.78 7.43
N SER A 129 10.69 16.06 7.43
CA SER A 129 9.40 16.54 7.93
C SER A 129 9.48 16.98 9.40
N LEU A 130 10.23 16.26 10.24
CA LEU A 130 10.42 16.63 11.66
C LEU A 130 11.21 17.93 11.84
N THR A 131 12.00 18.35 10.87
CA THR A 131 12.77 19.59 10.91
C THR A 131 11.98 20.81 10.42
N LEU A 132 10.82 20.59 9.81
CA LEU A 132 10.01 21.67 9.26
C LEU A 132 9.31 22.44 10.41
N SER A 133 9.21 23.75 10.19
CA SER A 133 8.38 24.63 11.01
C SER A 133 7.62 25.57 10.10
N HIS A 134 6.35 25.74 10.35
CA HIS A 134 5.48 26.65 9.62
C HIS A 134 4.75 27.57 10.59
N THR A 135 4.70 28.85 10.28
CA THR A 135 3.93 29.84 11.05
C THR A 135 2.70 30.20 10.23
N ASP A 136 1.53 29.92 10.81
CA ASP A 136 0.24 30.26 10.19
C ASP A 136 0.06 31.78 10.11
N ASP A 137 -0.87 32.25 9.28
CA ASP A 137 -1.26 33.68 9.17
C ASP A 137 -1.73 34.29 10.49
N SER A 138 -2.17 33.45 11.45
CA SER A 138 -2.54 33.80 12.82
C SER A 138 -1.34 33.94 13.77
N GLY A 139 -0.10 33.78 13.32
CA GLY A 139 1.12 33.87 14.10
C GLY A 139 1.43 32.64 14.95
N VAL A 140 0.70 31.52 14.80
CA VAL A 140 0.98 30.28 15.52
C VAL A 140 2.01 29.46 14.76
N THR A 141 3.17 29.23 15.38
CA THR A 141 4.22 28.38 14.83
C THR A 141 3.96 26.91 15.18
N ARG A 142 3.84 26.08 14.18
CA ARG A 142 3.75 24.62 14.30
C ARG A 142 5.03 23.97 13.80
N THR A 143 5.50 22.97 14.54
CA THR A 143 6.72 22.23 14.20
C THR A 143 6.39 20.76 13.97
N GLY A 144 7.16 20.08 13.10
CA GLY A 144 7.02 18.65 12.87
C GLY A 144 7.12 17.81 14.16
N LEU A 145 7.91 18.25 15.15
CA LEU A 145 7.97 17.61 16.47
C LEU A 145 6.67 17.73 17.27
N GLN A 146 5.94 18.83 17.13
CA GLN A 146 4.61 18.98 17.75
C GLN A 146 3.60 18.06 17.08
N GLY A 147 3.66 17.91 15.75
CA GLY A 147 2.86 16.93 15.00
C GLY A 147 3.15 15.50 15.47
N LEU A 148 4.42 15.13 15.60
CA LEU A 148 4.80 13.83 16.13
C LEU A 148 4.28 13.60 17.57
N ALA A 149 4.37 14.61 18.44
CA ALA A 149 3.86 14.53 19.78
C ALA A 149 2.32 14.33 19.80
N PHE A 150 1.60 15.01 18.90
CA PHE A 150 0.16 14.81 18.72
C PHE A 150 -0.17 13.38 18.24
N TYR A 151 0.58 12.86 17.28
CA TYR A 151 0.40 11.51 16.76
C TYR A 151 0.67 10.41 17.80
N LEU A 152 1.71 10.59 18.63
CA LEU A 152 2.10 9.62 19.66
C LEU A 152 1.29 9.69 20.94
N LYS A 153 0.64 10.83 21.21
CA LYS A 153 -0.14 11.04 22.44
C LYS A 153 -1.60 10.70 22.19
N PRO A 154 -2.08 9.52 22.64
CA PRO A 154 -3.48 9.17 22.48
C PRO A 154 -4.35 10.09 23.33
N ASP A 155 -5.40 10.64 22.72
CA ASP A 155 -6.41 11.42 23.42
C ASP A 155 -7.73 10.63 23.48
N PHE A 156 -8.08 10.19 24.68
CA PHE A 156 -9.33 9.48 24.96
C PHE A 156 -10.42 10.40 25.50
N THR A 157 -10.18 11.72 25.53
CA THR A 157 -11.12 12.70 26.10
C THR A 157 -12.42 12.71 25.27
N GLY A 158 -13.53 12.42 25.93
CA GLY A 158 -14.85 12.38 25.27
C GLY A 158 -15.08 11.14 24.39
N MET A 159 -14.20 10.13 24.40
CA MET A 159 -14.37 8.91 23.63
C MET A 159 -15.52 8.06 24.19
N THR A 160 -16.55 7.83 23.39
CA THR A 160 -17.64 6.91 23.69
C THR A 160 -17.27 5.49 23.28
N LEU A 161 -17.94 4.48 23.84
CA LEU A 161 -17.76 3.08 23.43
C LEU A 161 -17.98 2.91 21.91
N ARG A 162 -18.97 3.60 21.35
CA ARG A 162 -19.24 3.57 19.92
C ARG A 162 -18.09 4.15 19.11
N SER A 163 -17.54 5.29 19.52
CA SER A 163 -16.36 5.90 18.88
C SER A 163 -15.15 4.98 18.93
N PHE A 164 -14.92 4.35 20.09
CA PHE A 164 -13.82 3.39 20.25
C PHE A 164 -13.97 2.20 19.32
N LEU A 165 -15.17 1.61 19.23
CA LEU A 165 -15.42 0.49 18.31
C LEU A 165 -15.22 0.89 16.84
N ASN A 166 -15.62 2.10 16.44
CA ASN A 166 -15.37 2.60 15.10
C ASN A 166 -13.86 2.72 14.83
N VAL A 167 -13.10 3.30 15.74
CA VAL A 167 -11.63 3.40 15.60
C VAL A 167 -10.98 2.02 15.46
N VAL A 168 -11.44 1.04 16.24
CA VAL A 168 -10.94 -0.34 16.13
C VAL A 168 -11.28 -0.95 14.77
N LEU A 169 -12.51 -0.76 14.27
CA LEU A 169 -12.92 -1.26 12.95
C LEU A 169 -12.13 -0.59 11.82
N ASP A 170 -11.89 0.71 11.89
CA ASP A 170 -11.10 1.45 10.92
C ASP A 170 -9.65 0.98 10.92
N ALA A 171 -9.05 0.81 12.11
CA ALA A 171 -7.69 0.29 12.25
C ALA A 171 -7.57 -1.15 11.70
N MET A 172 -8.55 -2.03 11.98
CA MET A 172 -8.59 -3.39 11.43
C MET A 172 -8.72 -3.37 9.91
N SER A 173 -9.57 -2.52 9.37
CA SER A 173 -9.77 -2.37 7.91
C SER A 173 -8.48 -1.93 7.24
N GLN A 174 -7.78 -0.94 7.80
CA GLN A 174 -6.50 -0.46 7.30
C GLN A 174 -5.44 -1.57 7.33
N LEU A 175 -5.36 -2.31 8.43
CA LEU A 175 -4.38 -3.39 8.59
C LEU A 175 -4.64 -4.54 7.61
N PHE A 176 -5.91 -4.92 7.39
CA PHE A 176 -6.26 -5.95 6.41
C PHE A 176 -5.92 -5.51 4.98
N PHE A 177 -6.14 -4.23 4.69
CA PHE A 177 -5.80 -3.65 3.40
C PHE A 177 -4.29 -3.61 3.17
N SER A 178 -3.51 -3.13 4.14
CA SER A 178 -2.05 -3.01 4.06
C SER A 178 -1.37 -4.37 3.88
N LEU A 179 -1.74 -5.35 4.69
CA LEU A 179 -1.22 -6.72 4.62
C LEU A 179 -1.87 -7.58 3.53
N SER A 180 -2.85 -7.04 2.79
CA SER A 180 -3.61 -7.77 1.77
C SER A 180 -4.23 -9.09 2.27
N VAL A 181 -4.62 -9.14 3.55
CA VAL A 181 -5.22 -10.32 4.20
C VAL A 181 -6.62 -10.55 3.65
N SER A 182 -6.97 -11.79 3.40
CA SER A 182 -8.27 -12.24 2.88
C SER A 182 -8.64 -11.73 1.48
N MET A 183 -7.70 -11.10 0.77
CA MET A 183 -7.87 -10.60 -0.61
C MET A 183 -7.40 -11.61 -1.67
N GLY A 184 -6.97 -12.81 -1.28
CA GLY A 184 -6.45 -13.82 -2.18
C GLY A 184 -5.03 -13.56 -2.72
N ILE A 185 -4.49 -12.36 -2.50
CA ILE A 185 -3.13 -11.97 -2.92
C ILE A 185 -2.11 -12.84 -2.20
N MET A 186 -2.21 -12.94 -0.87
CA MET A 186 -1.30 -13.74 -0.04
C MET A 186 -1.44 -15.24 -0.29
N ILE A 187 -2.61 -15.72 -0.69
CA ILE A 187 -2.79 -17.11 -1.14
C ILE A 187 -1.98 -17.34 -2.43
N THR A 188 -2.04 -16.42 -3.37
CA THR A 188 -1.30 -16.52 -4.63
C THR A 188 0.21 -16.47 -4.39
N TYR A 189 0.71 -15.53 -3.58
CA TYR A 189 2.13 -15.50 -3.20
C TYR A 189 2.53 -16.78 -2.45
N GLY A 190 1.70 -17.26 -1.54
CA GLY A 190 1.91 -18.51 -0.80
C GLY A 190 2.15 -19.71 -1.72
N SER A 191 1.53 -19.75 -2.90
CA SER A 191 1.71 -20.85 -3.87
C SER A 191 3.14 -20.96 -4.41
N TYR A 192 3.91 -19.88 -4.39
CA TYR A 192 5.32 -19.85 -4.81
C TYR A 192 6.30 -20.10 -3.65
N VAL A 193 5.82 -20.07 -2.39
CA VAL A 193 6.68 -20.28 -1.22
C VAL A 193 7.12 -21.74 -1.19
N LYS A 194 8.43 -21.96 -0.97
CA LYS A 194 9.03 -23.28 -0.82
C LYS A 194 8.64 -23.93 0.51
N ASP A 195 8.67 -25.25 0.55
CA ASP A 195 8.19 -26.02 1.71
C ASP A 195 9.13 -25.95 2.92
N ASP A 196 10.40 -25.63 2.70
CA ASP A 196 11.44 -25.48 3.73
C ASP A 196 11.39 -24.12 4.48
N VAL A 197 10.57 -23.16 4.00
CA VAL A 197 10.45 -21.84 4.63
C VAL A 197 9.57 -21.90 5.88
N ASP A 198 10.08 -21.35 6.99
CA ASP A 198 9.28 -21.13 8.20
C ASP A 198 8.31 -19.95 8.00
N LEU A 199 7.01 -20.27 7.82
CA LEU A 199 5.97 -19.26 7.57
C LEU A 199 5.77 -18.31 8.75
N ASN A 200 5.92 -18.80 9.99
CA ASN A 200 5.69 -17.94 11.16
C ASN A 200 6.77 -16.86 11.23
N LYS A 201 8.03 -17.25 11.00
CA LYS A 201 9.15 -16.32 10.99
C LYS A 201 9.03 -15.33 9.82
N ALA A 202 8.72 -15.81 8.62
CA ALA A 202 8.58 -14.97 7.43
C ALA A 202 7.42 -13.96 7.58
N ASN A 203 6.27 -14.42 8.03
CA ASN A 203 5.10 -13.55 8.22
C ASN A 203 5.28 -12.55 9.36
N GLY A 204 5.94 -12.96 10.47
CA GLY A 204 6.29 -12.02 11.53
C GLY A 204 7.23 -10.90 11.05
N GLN A 205 8.17 -11.19 10.16
CA GLN A 205 8.99 -10.17 9.53
C GLN A 205 8.16 -9.23 8.65
N ILE A 206 7.22 -9.75 7.84
CA ILE A 206 6.33 -8.92 7.01
C ILE A 206 5.52 -7.97 7.89
N GLU A 207 4.89 -8.46 8.97
CA GLU A 207 4.08 -7.67 9.88
C GLU A 207 4.90 -6.54 10.55
N ILE A 208 6.13 -6.82 10.99
CA ILE A 208 7.02 -5.82 11.60
C ILE A 208 7.43 -4.75 10.58
N PHE A 209 7.81 -5.16 9.36
CA PHE A 209 8.21 -4.21 8.32
C PHE A 209 7.03 -3.35 7.85
N ASP A 210 5.86 -3.94 7.64
CA ASP A 210 4.65 -3.22 7.25
C ASP A 210 4.28 -2.16 8.29
N THR A 211 4.24 -2.55 9.58
CA THR A 211 3.96 -1.62 10.67
C THR A 211 5.02 -0.52 10.78
N GLY A 212 6.29 -0.86 10.64
CA GLY A 212 7.40 0.10 10.69
C GLY A 212 7.33 1.14 9.56
N VAL A 213 7.07 0.70 8.34
CA VAL A 213 6.93 1.60 7.18
C VAL A 213 5.67 2.46 7.31
N ALA A 214 4.55 1.88 7.77
CA ALA A 214 3.32 2.65 8.03
C ALA A 214 3.54 3.75 9.07
N PHE A 215 4.26 3.45 10.15
CA PHE A 215 4.63 4.43 11.16
C PHE A 215 5.50 5.57 10.59
N LEU A 216 6.51 5.23 9.79
CA LEU A 216 7.35 6.23 9.11
C LEU A 216 6.55 7.07 8.11
N ALA A 217 5.63 6.47 7.38
CA ALA A 217 4.76 7.18 6.47
C ALA A 217 3.83 8.18 7.19
N CYS A 218 3.33 7.82 8.38
CA CYS A 218 2.57 8.74 9.21
C CYS A 218 3.42 9.95 9.64
N ILE A 219 4.68 9.75 10.06
CA ILE A 219 5.59 10.86 10.39
C ILE A 219 5.82 11.78 9.18
N MET A 220 5.86 11.23 7.99
CA MET A 220 6.04 12.01 6.77
C MET A 220 4.86 12.94 6.46
N ILE A 221 3.64 12.59 6.88
CA ILE A 221 2.41 13.32 6.59
C ILE A 221 2.14 14.42 7.62
N ILE A 222 2.67 14.28 8.83
CA ILE A 222 2.53 15.22 9.94
C ILE A 222 3.40 16.46 9.72
#